data_360171560795b2a5700ee7a266c1d792
#
_entry.id   360171560795b2a5700ee7a266c1d792
#
_cell.length_a   1.000
_cell.length_b   1.000
_cell.length_c   1.000
_cell.angle_alpha   90.00
_cell.angle_beta   90.00
_cell.angle_gamma   90.00
#
_symmetry.space_group_name_H-M   'P 1'
#
loop_
_entity.id
_entity.type
_entity.pdbx_description
1 polymer ?
#
loop_
_entity_poly.entity_id
_entity_poly.type
_entity_poly.pdbx_seq_one_letter_code
_entity_poly.pdbx_strand_id
1 'polypeptide(L)'
;MVVFNVPRAGRQNEDYTENLIENMFDDENCVYRQGFGVCFSSPEMIVHSFESVRKTYCKINMIKTHYFELHVEYEIGLTAVEMVAEMIGRSIYNSGFQCFVTVIDTGDKYMVATALNAVSFNGGPLFHDNNTCYLQVYNFLCSLFPKGIHVGVTENTFFDPEIRDGNYCHGVHM
;
A
#
# COMPACT_ATOMS: atom_id res chain seq x y z
N MET A 1 1.58 18.80 -6.96
CA MET A 1 0.36 17.94 -7.08
C MET A 1 0.64 16.60 -6.41
N VAL A 2 -0.36 15.96 -5.85
CA VAL A 2 -0.25 14.60 -5.31
C VAL A 2 -1.25 13.72 -6.06
N VAL A 3 -0.87 12.51 -6.46
CA VAL A 3 -1.73 11.63 -7.26
C VAL A 3 -1.73 10.23 -6.68
N PHE A 4 -2.91 9.73 -6.30
CA PHE A 4 -3.13 8.37 -5.85
C PHE A 4 -3.43 7.46 -7.04
N ASN A 5 -2.77 6.31 -7.07
CA ASN A 5 -2.92 5.31 -8.11
C ASN A 5 -3.07 3.92 -7.51
N VAL A 6 -4.08 3.19 -7.96
CA VAL A 6 -4.24 1.76 -7.69
C VAL A 6 -4.13 1.04 -9.03
N PRO A 7 -2.94 0.54 -9.38
CA PRO A 7 -2.76 -0.20 -10.62
C PRO A 7 -3.70 -1.41 -10.66
N ARG A 8 -4.31 -1.67 -11.82
CA ARG A 8 -5.09 -2.90 -11.99
C ARG A 8 -4.15 -4.08 -11.85
N ALA A 9 -4.23 -4.78 -10.73
CA ALA A 9 -3.58 -6.06 -10.59
C ALA A 9 -4.22 -7.03 -11.60
N GLY A 10 -3.41 -7.55 -12.52
CA GLY A 10 -3.79 -8.73 -13.29
C GLY A 10 -4.05 -9.91 -12.34
N ARG A 11 -4.43 -11.08 -12.90
CA ARG A 11 -4.59 -12.29 -12.10
C ARG A 11 -3.27 -12.57 -11.36
N GLN A 12 -3.29 -12.49 -10.02
CA GLN A 12 -2.11 -12.77 -9.21
C GLN A 12 -1.73 -14.25 -9.37
N ASN A 13 -0.56 -14.49 -9.99
CA ASN A 13 0.05 -15.82 -10.05
C ASN A 13 0.73 -16.15 -8.69
N GLU A 14 1.31 -17.34 -8.59
CA GLU A 14 1.96 -17.80 -7.35
C GLU A 14 3.11 -16.88 -6.92
N ASP A 15 3.86 -16.33 -7.87
CA ASP A 15 5.07 -15.52 -7.65
C ASP A 15 4.78 -14.01 -7.55
N TYR A 16 3.51 -13.59 -7.64
CA TYR A 16 3.16 -12.16 -7.68
C TYR A 16 3.71 -11.37 -6.49
N THR A 17 3.54 -11.90 -5.27
CA THR A 17 4.00 -11.22 -4.06
C THR A 17 5.52 -11.14 -4.01
N GLU A 18 6.21 -12.22 -4.38
CA GLU A 18 7.68 -12.28 -4.42
C GLU A 18 8.22 -11.25 -5.40
N ASN A 19 7.79 -11.31 -6.66
CA ASN A 19 8.22 -10.37 -7.70
C ASN A 19 7.93 -8.90 -7.33
N LEU A 20 6.76 -8.62 -6.74
CA LEU A 20 6.41 -7.27 -6.30
C LEU A 20 7.37 -6.77 -5.21
N ILE A 21 7.62 -7.59 -4.18
CA ILE A 21 8.48 -7.22 -3.06
C ILE A 21 9.93 -7.09 -3.50
N GLU A 22 10.44 -7.99 -4.34
CA GLU A 22 11.77 -7.89 -4.92
C GLU A 22 11.94 -6.59 -5.70
N ASN A 23 11.02 -6.27 -6.61
CA ASN A 23 11.06 -5.03 -7.38
C ASN A 23 11.05 -3.78 -6.50
N MET A 24 10.24 -3.76 -5.44
CA MET A 24 10.20 -2.63 -4.50
C MET A 24 11.46 -2.53 -3.63
N PHE A 25 12.05 -3.68 -3.28
CA PHE A 25 13.20 -3.73 -2.38
C PHE A 25 14.50 -3.40 -3.10
N ASP A 26 14.69 -3.94 -4.31
CA ASP A 26 15.93 -3.84 -5.08
C ASP A 26 15.96 -2.63 -6.04
N ASP A 27 14.92 -1.77 -6.02
CA ASP A 27 14.92 -0.56 -6.82
C ASP A 27 16.11 0.33 -6.44
N GLU A 28 17.01 0.58 -7.41
CA GLU A 28 18.22 1.38 -7.21
C GLU A 28 17.95 2.84 -6.88
N ASN A 29 16.76 3.34 -7.22
CA ASN A 29 16.30 4.70 -6.91
C ASN A 29 15.51 4.76 -5.58
N CYS A 30 15.49 3.68 -4.81
CA CYS A 30 14.81 3.64 -3.52
C CYS A 30 15.58 4.47 -2.49
N VAL A 31 14.99 5.59 -2.07
CA VAL A 31 15.57 6.53 -1.09
C VAL A 31 15.09 6.29 0.34
N TYR A 32 14.00 5.56 0.53
CA TYR A 32 13.45 5.16 1.83
C TYR A 32 12.75 3.82 1.72
N ARG A 33 12.91 2.96 2.75
CA ARG A 33 12.15 1.71 2.88
C ARG A 33 11.86 1.37 4.32
N GLN A 34 10.66 0.88 4.58
CA GLN A 34 10.23 0.50 5.92
C GLN A 34 9.20 -0.62 5.89
N GLY A 35 9.37 -1.60 6.79
CA GLY A 35 8.40 -2.65 7.05
C GLY A 35 7.57 -2.37 8.29
N PHE A 36 6.27 -2.63 8.23
CA PHE A 36 5.34 -2.50 9.35
C PHE A 36 4.71 -3.86 9.63
N GLY A 37 5.05 -4.43 10.80
CA GLY A 37 4.66 -5.78 11.17
C GLY A 37 5.38 -6.88 10.37
N VAL A 38 6.44 -6.55 9.64
CA VAL A 38 7.26 -7.49 8.87
C VAL A 38 8.74 -7.35 9.21
N CYS A 39 9.49 -8.44 9.08
CA CYS A 39 10.94 -8.38 9.05
C CYS A 39 11.39 -7.96 7.64
N PHE A 40 12.00 -6.78 7.50
CA PHE A 40 12.37 -6.22 6.19
C PHE A 40 13.89 -6.18 5.93
N SER A 41 14.60 -7.16 6.48
CA SER A 41 16.03 -7.31 6.24
C SER A 41 16.38 -7.84 4.83
N SER A 42 15.43 -8.52 4.18
CA SER A 42 15.51 -8.94 2.78
C SER A 42 14.09 -9.14 2.20
N PRO A 43 13.95 -9.22 0.85
CA PRO A 43 12.68 -9.51 0.19
C PRO A 43 12.02 -10.77 0.72
N GLU A 44 12.80 -11.87 0.84
CA GLU A 44 12.29 -13.17 1.30
C GLU A 44 11.71 -13.10 2.72
N MET A 45 12.32 -12.29 3.60
CA MET A 45 11.84 -12.13 4.97
C MET A 45 10.51 -11.37 5.03
N ILE A 46 10.29 -10.41 4.12
CA ILE A 46 9.01 -9.72 3.98
C ILE A 46 7.94 -10.70 3.51
N VAL A 47 8.22 -11.44 2.43
CA VAL A 47 7.32 -12.47 1.87
C VAL A 47 6.98 -13.51 2.92
N HIS A 48 8.00 -14.02 3.65
CA HIS A 48 7.80 -14.97 4.74
C HIS A 48 6.90 -14.41 5.86
N SER A 49 7.07 -13.14 6.20
CA SER A 49 6.22 -12.48 7.21
C SER A 49 4.76 -12.42 6.75
N PHE A 50 4.49 -12.07 5.49
CA PHE A 50 3.16 -12.06 4.90
C PHE A 50 2.54 -13.47 4.88
N GLU A 51 3.31 -14.46 4.45
CA GLU A 51 2.85 -15.85 4.40
C GLU A 51 2.53 -16.42 5.78
N SER A 52 3.31 -16.09 6.79
CA SER A 52 3.09 -16.56 8.15
C SER A 52 1.71 -16.19 8.67
N VAL A 53 1.26 -14.94 8.43
CA VAL A 53 -0.09 -14.50 8.78
C VAL A 53 -1.14 -15.26 7.95
N ARG A 54 -0.95 -15.38 6.64
CA ARG A 54 -1.88 -16.13 5.76
C ARG A 54 -2.04 -17.60 6.17
N LYS A 55 -0.92 -18.25 6.53
CA LYS A 55 -0.91 -19.64 7.02
C LYS A 55 -1.65 -19.76 8.35
N THR A 56 -1.43 -18.83 9.28
CA THR A 56 -2.07 -18.81 10.60
C THR A 56 -3.60 -18.78 10.49
N TYR A 57 -4.15 -18.04 9.53
CA TYR A 57 -5.59 -17.91 9.35
C TYR A 57 -6.15 -18.77 8.19
N CYS A 58 -5.39 -19.74 7.68
CA CYS A 58 -5.79 -20.66 6.60
C CYS A 58 -6.27 -19.94 5.32
N LYS A 59 -5.64 -18.81 4.96
CA LYS A 59 -5.99 -17.96 3.81
C LYS A 59 -4.98 -18.06 2.65
N ILE A 60 -4.32 -19.19 2.48
CA ILE A 60 -3.19 -19.38 1.54
C ILE A 60 -3.62 -19.19 0.07
N ASN A 61 -4.85 -19.59 -0.29
CA ASN A 61 -5.34 -19.61 -1.67
C ASN A 61 -6.10 -18.33 -2.10
N MET A 62 -6.05 -17.28 -1.29
CA MET A 62 -6.73 -16.01 -1.59
C MET A 62 -5.78 -14.99 -2.23
N ILE A 63 -6.32 -13.85 -2.68
CA ILE A 63 -5.53 -12.69 -3.10
C ILE A 63 -4.46 -12.43 -2.04
N LYS A 64 -3.20 -12.39 -2.47
CA LYS A 64 -2.06 -12.44 -1.56
C LYS A 64 -1.65 -11.05 -1.07
N THR A 65 -1.57 -10.09 -1.98
CA THR A 65 -1.00 -8.78 -1.72
C THR A 65 -1.73 -7.73 -2.53
N HIS A 66 -2.06 -6.62 -1.91
CA HIS A 66 -2.56 -5.43 -2.58
C HIS A 66 -1.42 -4.44 -2.77
N TYR A 67 -1.52 -3.63 -3.80
CA TYR A 67 -0.51 -2.63 -4.14
C TYR A 67 -1.17 -1.32 -4.54
N PHE A 68 -0.61 -0.22 -4.06
CA PHE A 68 -0.99 1.11 -4.49
C PHE A 68 0.22 2.06 -4.43
N GLU A 69 0.10 3.16 -5.14
CA GLU A 69 1.14 4.18 -5.28
C GLU A 69 0.59 5.57 -4.93
N LEU A 70 1.46 6.41 -4.37
CA LEU A 70 1.22 7.83 -4.21
C LEU A 70 2.36 8.59 -4.89
N HIS A 71 2.05 9.30 -5.96
CA HIS A 71 3.01 10.13 -6.67
C HIS A 71 2.99 11.55 -6.10
N VAL A 72 4.15 12.06 -5.70
CA VAL A 72 4.31 13.34 -5.00
C VAL A 72 5.35 14.19 -5.70
N GLU A 73 5.00 15.40 -6.11
CA GLU A 73 5.93 16.33 -6.75
C GLU A 73 7.07 16.75 -5.81
N TYR A 74 8.24 17.02 -6.37
CA TYR A 74 9.47 17.35 -5.63
C TYR A 74 9.37 18.57 -4.71
N GLU A 75 8.48 19.53 -5.01
CA GLU A 75 8.28 20.74 -4.21
C GLU A 75 7.84 20.44 -2.77
N ILE A 76 7.28 19.25 -2.52
CA ILE A 76 6.89 18.82 -1.17
C ILE A 76 8.11 18.45 -0.32
N GLY A 77 9.21 18.06 -0.96
CA GLY A 77 10.48 17.70 -0.34
C GLY A 77 10.54 16.28 0.21
N LEU A 78 11.70 15.64 0.08
CA LEU A 78 11.90 14.23 0.44
C LEU A 78 11.50 13.91 1.88
N THR A 79 11.95 14.72 2.85
CA THR A 79 11.64 14.49 4.27
C THR A 79 10.13 14.45 4.55
N ALA A 80 9.35 15.31 3.89
CA ALA A 80 7.90 15.29 4.04
C ALA A 80 7.29 14.05 3.40
N VAL A 81 7.82 13.58 2.27
CA VAL A 81 7.38 12.35 1.60
C VAL A 81 7.71 11.11 2.44
N GLU A 82 8.89 11.04 3.06
CA GLU A 82 9.25 9.98 4.02
C GLU A 82 8.30 9.95 5.22
N MET A 83 7.94 11.11 5.77
CA MET A 83 6.93 11.18 6.84
C MET A 83 5.56 10.67 6.39
N VAL A 84 5.13 11.02 5.18
CA VAL A 84 3.88 10.51 4.60
C VAL A 84 3.94 8.99 4.44
N ALA A 85 5.04 8.45 3.93
CA ALA A 85 5.26 7.01 3.79
C ALA A 85 5.17 6.29 5.15
N GLU A 86 5.80 6.84 6.18
CA GLU A 86 5.72 6.31 7.54
C GLU A 86 4.30 6.37 8.11
N MET A 87 3.57 7.46 7.91
CA MET A 87 2.19 7.61 8.37
C MET A 87 1.25 6.61 7.67
N ILE A 88 1.43 6.38 6.37
CA ILE A 88 0.70 5.34 5.61
C ILE A 88 0.95 3.97 6.25
N GLY A 89 2.20 3.58 6.41
CA GLY A 89 2.56 2.28 6.96
C GLY A 89 2.05 2.07 8.39
N ARG A 90 2.16 3.08 9.25
CA ARG A 90 1.63 3.04 10.62
C ARG A 90 0.11 2.92 10.65
N SER A 91 -0.60 3.64 9.79
CA SER A 91 -2.06 3.57 9.73
C SER A 91 -2.53 2.18 9.30
N ILE A 92 -1.91 1.61 8.28
CA ILE A 92 -2.18 0.23 7.83
C ILE A 92 -1.92 -0.77 8.96
N TYR A 93 -0.77 -0.66 9.63
CA TYR A 93 -0.41 -1.54 10.74
C TYR A 93 -1.39 -1.43 11.92
N ASN A 94 -1.78 -0.22 12.30
CA ASN A 94 -2.76 0.03 13.35
C ASN A 94 -4.15 -0.52 13.00
N SER A 95 -4.46 -0.62 11.69
CA SER A 95 -5.68 -1.28 11.19
C SER A 95 -5.58 -2.82 11.17
N GLY A 96 -4.45 -3.37 11.61
CA GLY A 96 -4.25 -4.82 11.75
C GLY A 96 -3.65 -5.50 10.51
N PHE A 97 -3.06 -4.74 9.58
CA PHE A 97 -2.45 -5.32 8.39
C PHE A 97 -0.94 -5.08 8.35
N GLN A 98 -0.22 -6.07 7.85
CA GLN A 98 1.21 -5.93 7.56
C GLN A 98 1.38 -5.18 6.25
N CYS A 99 2.42 -4.34 6.15
CA CYS A 99 2.79 -3.74 4.87
C CYS A 99 4.29 -3.47 4.77
N PHE A 100 4.74 -3.29 3.53
CA PHE A 100 6.05 -2.82 3.16
C PHE A 100 5.90 -1.56 2.31
N VAL A 101 6.60 -0.50 2.68
CA VAL A 101 6.50 0.82 2.05
C VAL A 101 7.88 1.26 1.60
N THR A 102 7.96 1.77 0.38
CA THR A 102 9.19 2.37 -0.18
C THR A 102 8.90 3.76 -0.74
N VAL A 103 9.91 4.64 -0.73
CA VAL A 103 9.91 5.89 -1.50
C VAL A 103 10.96 5.75 -2.58
N ILE A 104 10.54 5.93 -3.82
CA ILE A 104 11.36 5.81 -5.01
C ILE A 104 11.46 7.19 -5.67
N ASP A 105 12.68 7.61 -5.99
CA ASP A 105 12.94 8.81 -6.78
C ASP A 105 12.86 8.47 -8.26
N THR A 106 11.81 8.92 -8.95
CA THR A 106 11.59 8.61 -10.37
C THR A 106 12.30 9.57 -11.32
N GLY A 107 13.08 10.53 -10.80
CA GLY A 107 13.78 11.56 -11.57
C GLY A 107 12.92 12.81 -11.90
N ASP A 108 11.60 12.73 -11.75
CA ASP A 108 10.66 13.85 -11.94
C ASP A 108 9.75 14.09 -10.73
N LYS A 109 9.59 13.09 -9.87
CA LYS A 109 8.75 13.10 -8.66
C LYS A 109 9.17 11.99 -7.72
N TYR A 110 8.60 11.98 -6.51
CA TYR A 110 8.69 10.83 -5.60
C TYR A 110 7.48 9.92 -5.77
N MET A 111 7.71 8.60 -5.69
CA MET A 111 6.66 7.59 -5.66
C MET A 111 6.70 6.86 -4.33
N VAL A 112 5.65 6.96 -3.53
CA VAL A 112 5.46 6.12 -2.35
C VAL A 112 4.73 4.86 -2.79
N ALA A 113 5.45 3.75 -2.87
CA ALA A 113 4.90 2.45 -3.22
C ALA A 113 4.57 1.65 -1.95
N THR A 114 3.40 1.04 -1.90
CA THR A 114 2.92 0.30 -0.73
C THR A 114 2.42 -1.08 -1.13
N ALA A 115 3.05 -2.10 -0.60
CA ALA A 115 2.58 -3.49 -0.66
C ALA A 115 1.92 -3.87 0.67
N LEU A 116 0.67 -4.30 0.61
CA LEU A 116 -0.20 -4.60 1.75
C LEU A 116 -0.56 -6.09 1.76
N ASN A 117 -0.29 -6.79 2.87
CA ASN A 117 -0.79 -8.16 3.05
C ASN A 117 -2.31 -8.17 3.10
N ALA A 118 -2.93 -8.95 2.21
CA ALA A 118 -4.39 -9.01 2.12
C ALA A 118 -5.09 -9.56 3.38
N VAL A 119 -4.35 -10.25 4.25
CA VAL A 119 -4.88 -10.87 5.48
C VAL A 119 -4.42 -10.09 6.70
N SER A 120 -5.38 -9.66 7.52
CA SER A 120 -5.11 -9.02 8.80
C SER A 120 -4.52 -10.01 9.81
N PHE A 121 -3.56 -9.56 10.60
CA PHE A 121 -3.05 -10.31 11.75
C PHE A 121 -3.98 -10.22 12.98
N ASN A 122 -5.02 -9.40 12.94
CA ASN A 122 -6.04 -9.26 13.98
C ASN A 122 -7.28 -10.12 13.67
N GLY A 123 -7.15 -11.45 13.76
CA GLY A 123 -8.27 -12.37 13.58
C GLY A 123 -8.56 -12.75 12.12
N GLY A 124 -7.74 -12.34 11.17
CA GLY A 124 -7.77 -12.76 9.76
C GLY A 124 -8.85 -12.15 8.86
N PRO A 125 -9.47 -10.95 9.16
CA PRO A 125 -10.28 -10.30 8.14
C PRO A 125 -9.44 -9.97 6.92
N LEU A 126 -10.11 -9.82 5.76
CA LEU A 126 -9.44 -9.53 4.49
C LEU A 126 -9.56 -8.05 4.15
N PHE A 127 -8.47 -7.49 3.63
CA PHE A 127 -8.57 -6.30 2.81
C PHE A 127 -9.14 -6.71 1.45
N HIS A 128 -10.22 -6.09 1.05
CA HIS A 128 -10.88 -6.40 -0.21
C HIS A 128 -10.39 -5.47 -1.33
N ASP A 129 -10.14 -6.06 -2.50
CA ASP A 129 -9.82 -5.32 -3.70
C ASP A 129 -11.10 -4.71 -4.30
N ASN A 130 -11.65 -3.73 -3.59
CA ASN A 130 -12.85 -3.03 -3.99
C ASN A 130 -12.72 -1.51 -3.74
N ASN A 131 -13.59 -0.76 -4.40
CA ASN A 131 -13.55 0.70 -4.35
C ASN A 131 -13.76 1.26 -2.94
N THR A 132 -14.57 0.60 -2.11
CA THR A 132 -14.86 1.05 -0.73
C THR A 132 -13.61 1.00 0.15
N CYS A 133 -12.78 -0.06 0.04
CA CYS A 133 -11.54 -0.16 0.80
C CYS A 133 -10.52 0.89 0.35
N TYR A 134 -10.38 1.09 -0.95
CA TYR A 134 -9.48 2.12 -1.47
C TYR A 134 -9.99 3.54 -1.20
N LEU A 135 -11.30 3.76 -1.08
CA LEU A 135 -11.85 5.05 -0.65
C LEU A 135 -11.42 5.42 0.78
N GLN A 136 -11.30 4.43 1.67
CA GLN A 136 -10.78 4.68 3.02
C GLN A 136 -9.32 5.09 2.97
N VAL A 137 -8.49 4.39 2.18
CA VAL A 137 -7.08 4.76 1.95
C VAL A 137 -7.00 6.18 1.37
N TYR A 138 -7.77 6.48 0.34
CA TYR A 138 -7.79 7.79 -0.32
C TYR A 138 -8.18 8.92 0.64
N ASN A 139 -9.25 8.74 1.43
CA ASN A 139 -9.68 9.73 2.42
C ASN A 139 -8.59 9.98 3.49
N PHE A 140 -7.91 8.92 3.93
CA PHE A 140 -6.78 9.06 4.82
C PHE A 140 -5.64 9.85 4.16
N LEU A 141 -5.26 9.53 2.92
CA LEU A 141 -4.24 10.26 2.17
C LEU A 141 -4.60 11.74 2.04
N CYS A 142 -5.85 12.07 1.71
CA CYS A 142 -6.32 13.45 1.66
C CYS A 142 -6.14 14.18 3.01
N SER A 143 -6.21 13.47 4.13
CA SER A 143 -6.04 14.06 5.46
C SER A 143 -4.58 14.34 5.83
N LEU A 144 -3.61 13.70 5.15
CA LEU A 144 -2.18 13.86 5.42
C LEU A 144 -1.61 15.18 4.88
N PHE A 145 -2.27 15.75 3.86
CA PHE A 145 -1.77 16.94 3.20
C PHE A 145 -2.45 18.22 3.72
N PRO A 146 -1.72 19.34 3.80
CA PRO A 146 -2.30 20.63 4.19
C PRO A 146 -3.45 21.06 3.27
N LYS A 147 -4.36 21.88 3.80
CA LYS A 147 -5.42 22.50 3.00
C LYS A 147 -4.80 23.27 1.81
N GLY A 148 -5.20 22.90 0.60
CA GLY A 148 -4.68 23.49 -0.64
C GLY A 148 -3.83 22.53 -1.49
N ILE A 149 -3.38 21.40 -0.91
CA ILE A 149 -2.79 20.31 -1.70
C ILE A 149 -3.89 19.32 -2.03
N HIS A 150 -4.22 19.23 -3.32
CA HIS A 150 -5.24 18.29 -3.81
C HIS A 150 -4.59 16.94 -4.11
N VAL A 151 -5.20 15.86 -3.60
CA VAL A 151 -4.87 14.48 -3.98
C VAL A 151 -5.77 14.10 -5.13
N GLY A 152 -5.21 14.04 -6.33
CA GLY A 152 -5.90 13.55 -7.54
C GLY A 152 -5.86 12.02 -7.64
N VAL A 153 -6.55 11.50 -8.65
CA VAL A 153 -6.55 10.07 -9.01
C VAL A 153 -6.16 9.95 -10.47
N THR A 154 -5.38 8.94 -10.84
CA THR A 154 -4.98 8.74 -12.24
C THR A 154 -6.14 8.18 -13.07
N GLU A 155 -6.18 8.51 -14.38
CA GLU A 155 -7.20 7.98 -15.31
C GLU A 155 -7.15 6.44 -15.45
N ASN A 156 -6.00 5.84 -15.24
CA ASN A 156 -5.78 4.40 -15.39
C ASN A 156 -5.89 3.61 -14.07
N THR A 157 -6.33 4.25 -13.00
CA THR A 157 -6.51 3.58 -11.71
C THR A 157 -7.74 2.66 -11.74
N PHE A 158 -7.68 1.60 -10.95
CA PHE A 158 -8.86 0.78 -10.62
C PHE A 158 -9.86 1.55 -9.74
N PHE A 159 -9.37 2.49 -8.95
CA PHE A 159 -10.12 3.23 -7.94
C PHE A 159 -10.84 4.45 -8.53
N ASP A 160 -12.11 4.64 -8.15
CA ASP A 160 -12.91 5.82 -8.46
C ASP A 160 -13.51 6.39 -7.15
N PRO A 161 -13.14 7.61 -6.72
CA PRO A 161 -13.60 8.17 -5.46
C PRO A 161 -15.11 8.51 -5.44
N GLU A 162 -15.77 8.53 -6.59
CA GLU A 162 -17.20 8.83 -6.72
C GLU A 162 -18.08 7.58 -6.59
N ILE A 163 -17.50 6.39 -6.82
CA ILE A 163 -18.22 5.11 -6.74
C ILE A 163 -18.15 4.55 -5.32
N ARG A 164 -19.31 4.17 -4.79
CA ARG A 164 -19.41 3.42 -3.53
C ARG A 164 -19.96 2.02 -3.81
N ASP A 165 -19.10 1.04 -3.69
CA ASP A 165 -19.53 -0.36 -3.71
C ASP A 165 -20.32 -0.68 -2.45
N GLY A 166 -21.44 -1.40 -2.59
CA GLY A 166 -22.31 -1.75 -1.46
C GLY A 166 -21.73 -2.74 -0.43
N ASN A 167 -20.48 -3.16 -0.61
CA ASN A 167 -19.81 -4.10 0.28
C ASN A 167 -18.93 -3.35 1.28
N TYR A 168 -19.29 -3.41 2.55
CA TYR A 168 -18.51 -2.85 3.64
C TYR A 168 -17.17 -3.58 3.79
N CYS A 169 -16.07 -2.83 3.85
CA CYS A 169 -14.81 -3.32 4.40
C CYS A 169 -14.95 -3.45 5.93
N HIS A 170 -15.23 -4.65 6.40
CA HIS A 170 -15.12 -4.92 7.82
C HIS A 170 -13.64 -4.87 8.23
N GLY A 171 -13.25 -3.88 9.01
CA GLY A 171 -12.00 -3.90 9.77
C GLY A 171 -10.91 -2.92 9.36
N VAL A 172 -11.07 -2.10 8.33
CA VAL A 172 -10.13 -1.00 8.04
C VAL A 172 -10.69 0.30 8.57
N HIS A 173 -10.34 0.65 9.80
CA HIS A 173 -10.53 2.00 10.35
C HIS A 173 -9.18 2.73 10.24
N MET A 174 -8.93 3.37 9.10
CA MET A 174 -7.83 4.33 8.96
C MET A 174 -8.23 5.68 9.52
#